data_cc15f4f91c1d1088f11161e4cc0675bd
#
_entry.id   cc15f4f91c1d1088f11161e4cc0675bd
#
_cell.length_a   1.000
_cell.length_b   1.000
_cell.length_c   1.000
_cell.angle_alpha   90.00
_cell.angle_beta   90.00
_cell.angle_gamma   90.00
#
_symmetry.space_group_name_H-M   'P 1'
#
loop_
_entity.id
_entity.type
_entity.pdbx_description
1 polymer ?
#
loop_
_entity_poly.entity_id
_entity_poly.type
_entity_poly.pdbx_seq_one_letter_code
_entity_poly.pdbx_strand_id
1 'polypeptide(L)'
;MKNNAEKDFTKFVLVVDDEEVNRDMLGFILGSTYEVMYASDGEEALDMIRSFSDILSLVLLDIMMPKKDGYQVLEEMGEDPSLQKIPVIVLTSEKEAEIRSLKLGAADFLTKPYDLPEVILARVGHSIDLYENTNLIHATETDALTGLYNKEFFYEYCEQYMKHHPETPLDAIVMNVNRFHLINAMYGRHFGDKILCAVSNRLRHTVMVLGGMACRYDADSFYLYIPHTDDYEGLFHSIVIGITELMKDGESRLRMGVYSNVSRDNSLEDNFGWALQACNSLRNQLGGRYAFFDESMHNERIREATLLEDFDTALENGQFEIYYQPKYIIRGDEPKFISAEALARWHHPTLGMIDPDEFIPLFEENGLISKLDRYVWTNVGKQIRTWSDDLGVSISVSVNVSRNDIYDPDVTEFLTDIVFDNDIPDGDLLLEITETAYTDNSEQMIEVVNRLRAIGFKVEMDDFGTGYSSLNMLYSLPIDILKIDKGFLRDITTDDRARKMLELVIEIAGFLNLPTIAEGVECKEEFEILKELGCDVVQGYYFSKPLCSADMTELIREKKDDIG
;
A
#
# COMPACT_ATOMS: atom_id res chain seq x y z
N MET A 1 27.75 28.02 -38.80
CA MET A 1 27.04 29.29 -38.60
C MET A 1 25.56 28.98 -38.36
N LYS A 2 25.14 28.91 -37.13
CA LYS A 2 23.75 29.07 -36.66
C LYS A 2 23.88 29.64 -35.26
N ASN A 3 23.55 30.92 -35.13
CA ASN A 3 23.39 31.63 -33.87
C ASN A 3 22.28 30.92 -33.06
N ASN A 4 22.63 30.31 -31.95
CA ASN A 4 21.73 30.16 -30.84
C ASN A 4 21.70 31.51 -30.11
N ALA A 5 20.63 32.27 -30.30
CA ALA A 5 20.32 33.39 -29.46
C ALA A 5 19.99 32.82 -28.08
N GLU A 6 20.92 32.95 -27.13
CA GLU A 6 20.63 32.92 -25.70
C GLU A 6 19.54 33.96 -25.47
N LYS A 7 18.40 33.54 -24.95
CA LYS A 7 17.43 34.46 -24.38
C LYS A 7 18.08 35.03 -23.12
N ASP A 8 18.71 36.20 -23.23
CA ASP A 8 19.10 37.00 -22.09
C ASP A 8 17.82 37.30 -21.29
N PHE A 9 17.67 36.64 -20.14
CA PHE A 9 16.66 37.00 -19.16
C PHE A 9 17.10 38.34 -18.57
N THR A 10 16.37 39.41 -18.83
CA THR A 10 16.64 40.74 -18.29
C THR A 10 16.53 40.69 -16.76
N LYS A 11 17.63 40.90 -16.05
CA LYS A 11 17.70 40.90 -14.58
C LYS A 11 17.32 42.28 -14.04
N PHE A 12 16.38 42.30 -13.07
CA PHE A 12 15.87 43.50 -12.45
C PHE A 12 16.52 43.77 -11.09
N VAL A 13 17.03 44.96 -10.86
CA VAL A 13 17.62 45.38 -9.61
C VAL A 13 16.84 46.57 -9.04
N LEU A 14 16.34 46.47 -7.80
CA LEU A 14 15.68 47.55 -7.10
C LEU A 14 16.71 48.33 -6.29
N VAL A 15 16.81 49.65 -6.52
CA VAL A 15 17.66 50.59 -5.76
C VAL A 15 16.75 51.37 -4.84
N VAL A 16 17.01 51.25 -3.54
CA VAL A 16 16.27 51.90 -2.46
C VAL A 16 17.19 52.84 -1.69
N ASP A 17 16.99 54.12 -1.82
CA ASP A 17 17.76 55.20 -1.12
C ASP A 17 16.88 56.46 -1.09
N ASP A 18 16.87 57.24 -0.01
CA ASP A 18 16.03 58.41 0.09
C ASP A 18 16.62 59.62 -0.70
N GLU A 19 17.93 59.60 -0.96
CA GLU A 19 18.59 60.63 -1.75
C GLU A 19 18.51 60.30 -3.27
N GLU A 20 17.88 61.18 -4.04
CA GLU A 20 17.74 61.06 -5.49
C GLU A 20 19.10 60.94 -6.20
N VAL A 21 20.12 61.68 -5.72
CA VAL A 21 21.48 61.63 -6.29
C VAL A 21 22.11 60.27 -6.19
N ASN A 22 21.89 59.55 -5.07
CA ASN A 22 22.40 58.20 -4.86
C ASN A 22 21.67 57.20 -5.80
N ARG A 23 20.33 57.32 -5.90
CA ARG A 23 19.55 56.48 -6.83
C ARG A 23 19.98 56.65 -8.28
N ASP A 24 20.16 57.91 -8.72
CA ASP A 24 20.60 58.23 -10.10
C ASP A 24 22.01 57.70 -10.37
N MET A 25 22.94 57.85 -9.42
CA MET A 25 24.30 57.35 -9.56
C MET A 25 24.35 55.83 -9.64
N LEU A 26 23.68 55.13 -8.72
CA LEU A 26 23.60 53.66 -8.76
C LEU A 26 22.87 53.17 -10.02
N GLY A 27 21.80 53.86 -10.39
CA GLY A 27 21.08 53.56 -11.64
C GLY A 27 21.92 53.71 -12.88
N PHE A 28 22.77 54.72 -12.95
CA PHE A 28 23.72 54.92 -14.06
C PHE A 28 24.77 53.80 -14.10
N ILE A 29 25.30 53.37 -12.95
CA ILE A 29 26.28 52.27 -12.86
C ILE A 29 25.63 50.94 -13.29
N LEU A 30 24.48 50.62 -12.72
CA LEU A 30 23.81 49.32 -12.93
C LEU A 30 23.09 49.22 -14.29
N GLY A 31 22.59 50.34 -14.82
CA GLY A 31 21.83 50.40 -16.05
C GLY A 31 22.59 49.96 -17.32
N SER A 32 23.92 49.77 -17.20
CA SER A 32 24.74 49.17 -18.27
C SER A 32 24.53 47.65 -18.41
N THR A 33 23.99 46.99 -17.37
CA THR A 33 23.92 45.52 -17.27
C THR A 33 22.55 45.02 -16.84
N TYR A 34 21.81 45.82 -16.05
CA TYR A 34 20.55 45.47 -15.40
C TYR A 34 19.45 46.48 -15.73
N GLU A 35 18.18 46.03 -15.67
CA GLU A 35 17.04 46.95 -15.60
C GLU A 35 16.87 47.44 -14.16
N VAL A 36 16.84 48.75 -13.96
CA VAL A 36 16.85 49.33 -12.62
C VAL A 36 15.49 49.90 -12.26
N MET A 37 15.01 49.54 -11.09
CA MET A 37 13.80 50.08 -10.46
C MET A 37 14.23 50.93 -9.26
N TYR A 38 13.39 51.89 -8.85
CA TYR A 38 13.75 52.82 -7.76
C TYR A 38 12.63 52.90 -6.74
N ALA A 39 13.02 53.01 -5.45
CA ALA A 39 12.16 53.34 -4.34
C ALA A 39 12.85 54.41 -3.45
N SER A 40 12.08 55.30 -2.87
CA SER A 40 12.55 56.43 -2.11
C SER A 40 12.47 56.26 -0.59
N ASP A 41 11.83 55.22 -0.13
CA ASP A 41 11.71 54.85 1.28
C ASP A 41 11.39 53.34 1.46
N GLY A 42 11.44 52.86 2.71
CA GLY A 42 11.24 51.47 3.02
C GLY A 42 9.81 50.95 2.82
N GLU A 43 8.77 51.81 2.87
CA GLU A 43 7.38 51.42 2.58
C GLU A 43 7.21 51.17 1.10
N GLU A 44 7.63 52.12 0.25
CA GLU A 44 7.63 51.99 -1.19
C GLU A 44 8.44 50.76 -1.65
N ALA A 45 9.61 50.53 -1.01
CA ALA A 45 10.44 49.37 -1.29
C ALA A 45 9.72 48.07 -1.04
N LEU A 46 9.06 47.87 0.11
CA LEU A 46 8.32 46.65 0.42
C LEU A 46 7.13 46.42 -0.52
N ASP A 47 6.40 47.48 -0.88
CA ASP A 47 5.30 47.40 -1.85
C ASP A 47 5.82 46.95 -3.22
N MET A 48 6.94 47.47 -3.67
CA MET A 48 7.58 47.06 -4.93
C MET A 48 8.14 45.66 -4.84
N ILE A 49 8.83 45.29 -3.76
CA ILE A 49 9.38 43.93 -3.56
C ILE A 49 8.23 42.89 -3.61
N ARG A 50 7.10 43.13 -2.93
CA ARG A 50 5.93 42.24 -2.98
C ARG A 50 5.29 42.16 -4.36
N SER A 51 5.18 43.31 -5.05
CA SER A 51 4.54 43.38 -6.38
C SER A 51 5.36 42.74 -7.50
N PHE A 52 6.69 42.76 -7.36
CA PHE A 52 7.64 42.31 -8.39
C PHE A 52 8.53 41.15 -7.93
N SER A 53 8.14 40.44 -6.88
CA SER A 53 8.93 39.35 -6.28
C SER A 53 9.36 38.26 -7.26
N ASP A 54 8.58 38.02 -8.32
CA ASP A 54 8.84 36.98 -9.33
C ASP A 54 9.90 37.38 -10.37
N ILE A 55 10.18 38.68 -10.52
CA ILE A 55 11.13 39.19 -11.53
C ILE A 55 12.34 39.87 -10.93
N LEU A 56 12.29 40.22 -9.63
CA LEU A 56 13.35 40.96 -8.96
C LEU A 56 14.55 40.04 -8.65
N SER A 57 15.72 40.40 -9.18
CA SER A 57 16.94 39.59 -9.02
C SER A 57 17.77 40.02 -7.80
N LEU A 58 17.67 41.30 -7.36
CA LEU A 58 18.40 41.84 -6.22
C LEU A 58 17.81 43.18 -5.74
N VAL A 59 17.96 43.46 -4.46
CA VAL A 59 17.66 44.78 -3.84
C VAL A 59 18.93 45.41 -3.30
N LEU A 60 19.22 46.65 -3.71
CA LEU A 60 20.18 47.52 -3.03
C LEU A 60 19.42 48.42 -2.05
N LEU A 61 19.68 48.30 -0.77
CA LEU A 61 18.87 48.90 0.31
C LEU A 61 19.67 49.81 1.21
N ASP A 62 19.32 51.09 1.23
CA ASP A 62 19.88 52.00 2.23
C ASP A 62 19.30 51.72 3.62
N ILE A 63 20.13 51.86 4.63
CA ILE A 63 19.74 51.70 6.05
C ILE A 63 18.96 52.93 6.55
N MET A 64 19.45 54.09 6.23
CA MET A 64 19.00 55.34 6.86
C MET A 64 17.99 56.06 5.97
N MET A 65 16.72 55.67 6.08
CA MET A 65 15.64 56.23 5.27
C MET A 65 14.47 56.72 6.14
N PRO A 66 13.68 57.72 5.66
CA PRO A 66 12.46 58.14 6.33
C PRO A 66 11.36 57.07 6.29
N LYS A 67 10.35 57.22 7.15
CA LYS A 67 9.19 56.34 7.33
C LYS A 67 9.58 54.97 7.87
N LYS A 68 10.21 54.14 7.06
CA LYS A 68 10.67 52.80 7.42
C LYS A 68 12.15 52.67 7.07
N ASP A 69 12.98 52.28 8.04
CA ASP A 69 14.41 52.12 7.85
C ASP A 69 14.75 50.78 7.18
N GLY A 70 15.98 50.62 6.68
CA GLY A 70 16.42 49.42 5.98
C GLY A 70 16.45 48.19 6.88
N TYR A 71 16.60 48.31 8.20
CA TYR A 71 16.51 47.14 9.09
C TYR A 71 15.11 46.59 9.18
N GLN A 72 14.09 47.47 9.24
CA GLN A 72 12.69 47.05 9.26
C GLN A 72 12.30 46.37 7.96
N VAL A 73 12.84 46.82 6.82
CA VAL A 73 12.63 46.15 5.53
C VAL A 73 13.23 44.73 5.54
N LEU A 74 14.46 44.58 6.05
CA LEU A 74 15.12 43.27 6.17
C LEU A 74 14.36 42.31 7.09
N GLU A 75 13.88 42.80 8.24
CA GLU A 75 13.09 42.01 9.20
C GLU A 75 11.79 41.51 8.56
N GLU A 76 11.03 42.39 7.88
CA GLU A 76 9.79 41.97 7.19
C GLU A 76 10.04 41.02 6.02
N MET A 77 11.12 41.20 5.24
CA MET A 77 11.52 40.24 4.21
C MET A 77 11.91 38.90 4.82
N GLY A 78 12.57 38.90 5.99
CA GLY A 78 12.95 37.70 6.73
C GLY A 78 11.77 36.89 7.29
N GLU A 79 10.63 37.56 7.55
CA GLU A 79 9.39 36.89 8.01
C GLU A 79 8.57 36.25 6.89
N ASP A 80 8.78 36.67 5.64
CA ASP A 80 8.03 36.18 4.48
C ASP A 80 8.90 35.22 3.64
N PRO A 81 8.61 33.90 3.64
CA PRO A 81 9.37 32.90 2.86
C PRO A 81 9.43 33.18 1.36
N SER A 82 8.45 33.91 0.81
CA SER A 82 8.43 34.24 -0.62
C SER A 82 9.45 35.33 -0.97
N LEU A 83 9.75 36.20 -0.03
CA LEU A 83 10.66 37.33 -0.19
C LEU A 83 12.12 36.99 0.19
N GLN A 84 12.33 35.96 1.02
CA GLN A 84 13.68 35.47 1.40
C GLN A 84 14.52 35.01 0.19
N LYS A 85 13.88 34.77 -0.96
CA LYS A 85 14.53 34.36 -2.22
C LYS A 85 15.30 35.52 -2.89
N ILE A 86 15.05 36.75 -2.51
CA ILE A 86 15.61 37.93 -3.16
C ILE A 86 16.82 38.40 -2.36
N PRO A 87 18.05 38.38 -2.91
CA PRO A 87 19.23 38.84 -2.20
C PRO A 87 19.16 40.36 -1.96
N VAL A 88 19.56 40.77 -0.78
CA VAL A 88 19.64 42.20 -0.38
C VAL A 88 21.09 42.58 -0.11
N ILE A 89 21.59 43.58 -0.80
CA ILE A 89 22.86 44.23 -0.51
C ILE A 89 22.56 45.53 0.19
N VAL A 90 23.09 45.71 1.38
CA VAL A 90 22.85 46.90 2.20
C VAL A 90 23.84 48.02 1.87
N LEU A 91 23.32 49.23 1.77
CA LEU A 91 24.12 50.46 1.57
C LEU A 91 24.33 51.16 2.93
N THR A 92 25.56 51.35 3.37
CA THR A 92 25.82 51.93 4.70
C THR A 92 27.13 52.75 4.76
N SER A 93 27.17 53.74 5.63
CA SER A 93 28.37 54.50 5.98
C SER A 93 29.01 54.06 7.30
N GLU A 94 28.38 53.14 8.06
CA GLU A 94 28.78 52.78 9.42
C GLU A 94 29.18 51.31 9.53
N LYS A 95 30.36 51.02 10.11
CA LYS A 95 30.85 49.65 10.30
C LYS A 95 29.99 48.77 11.21
N GLU A 96 29.30 49.37 12.20
CA GLU A 96 28.41 48.63 13.08
C GLU A 96 27.13 48.16 12.37
N ALA A 97 26.68 48.93 11.37
CA ALA A 97 25.56 48.60 10.52
C ALA A 97 25.83 47.38 9.61
N GLU A 98 27.07 47.18 9.17
CA GLU A 98 27.49 46.01 8.37
C GLU A 98 27.19 44.69 9.08
N ILE A 99 27.64 44.55 10.35
CA ILE A 99 27.45 43.32 11.16
C ILE A 99 25.99 43.09 11.48
N ARG A 100 25.23 44.14 11.75
CA ARG A 100 23.81 44.05 12.09
C ARG A 100 22.99 43.60 10.88
N SER A 101 23.26 44.16 9.71
CA SER A 101 22.55 43.80 8.46
C SER A 101 22.77 42.36 8.05
N LEU A 102 24.01 41.86 8.13
CA LEU A 102 24.32 40.47 7.86
C LEU A 102 23.61 39.50 8.82
N LYS A 103 23.45 39.85 10.09
CA LYS A 103 22.68 39.06 11.06
C LYS A 103 21.18 39.06 10.77
N LEU A 104 20.65 40.07 10.12
CA LEU A 104 19.25 40.19 9.69
C LEU A 104 19.00 39.55 8.30
N GLY A 105 20.03 38.92 7.70
CA GLY A 105 19.86 38.17 6.47
C GLY A 105 20.28 38.91 5.19
N ALA A 106 20.94 40.06 5.28
CA ALA A 106 21.53 40.70 4.11
C ALA A 106 22.62 39.81 3.48
N ALA A 107 22.64 39.71 2.15
CA ALA A 107 23.60 38.90 1.39
C ALA A 107 25.01 39.52 1.41
N ASP A 108 25.09 40.82 1.33
CA ASP A 108 26.36 41.59 1.34
C ASP A 108 26.07 43.05 1.74
N PHE A 109 27.10 43.87 1.80
CA PHE A 109 26.98 45.30 2.03
C PHE A 109 27.92 46.12 1.13
N LEU A 110 27.56 47.37 0.88
CA LEU A 110 28.38 48.38 0.18
C LEU A 110 28.54 49.62 1.06
N THR A 111 29.79 50.04 1.26
CA THR A 111 30.09 51.23 2.09
C THR A 111 29.99 52.52 1.28
N LYS A 112 29.33 53.54 1.87
CA LYS A 112 29.33 54.90 1.35
C LYS A 112 30.56 55.69 1.90
N PRO A 113 31.32 56.51 1.10
CA PRO A 113 31.09 56.73 -0.33
C PRO A 113 31.43 55.49 -1.15
N TYR A 114 30.68 55.28 -2.24
CA TYR A 114 30.75 54.07 -3.02
C TYR A 114 32.11 53.86 -3.67
N ASP A 115 32.49 52.58 -3.76
CA ASP A 115 33.70 52.13 -4.46
C ASP A 115 33.64 52.39 -5.98
N LEU A 116 34.66 51.93 -6.69
CA LEU A 116 34.69 51.98 -8.16
C LEU A 116 33.46 51.27 -8.76
N PRO A 117 32.86 51.79 -9.84
CA PRO A 117 31.70 51.18 -10.50
C PRO A 117 31.85 49.70 -10.77
N GLU A 118 33.05 49.26 -11.15
CA GLU A 118 33.36 47.84 -11.45
C GLU A 118 33.23 46.95 -10.20
N VAL A 119 33.49 47.49 -8.99
CA VAL A 119 33.34 46.75 -7.72
C VAL A 119 31.87 46.58 -7.37
N ILE A 120 31.04 47.59 -7.59
CA ILE A 120 29.60 47.53 -7.39
C ILE A 120 28.98 46.50 -8.30
N LEU A 121 29.29 46.55 -9.61
CA LEU A 121 28.81 45.58 -10.60
C LEU A 121 29.24 44.15 -10.27
N ALA A 122 30.49 43.96 -9.83
CA ALA A 122 31.02 42.67 -9.46
C ALA A 122 30.29 42.08 -8.23
N ARG A 123 30.03 42.88 -7.19
CA ARG A 123 29.30 42.42 -5.98
C ARG A 123 27.83 42.10 -6.28
N VAL A 124 27.17 42.95 -7.05
CA VAL A 124 25.79 42.73 -7.47
C VAL A 124 25.70 41.44 -8.31
N GLY A 125 26.57 41.31 -9.30
CA GLY A 125 26.60 40.08 -10.14
C GLY A 125 26.87 38.81 -9.33
N HIS A 126 27.87 38.86 -8.44
CA HIS A 126 28.19 37.71 -7.60
C HIS A 126 27.05 37.34 -6.64
N SER A 127 26.39 38.32 -6.04
CA SER A 127 25.23 38.04 -5.16
C SER A 127 24.07 37.45 -5.93
N ILE A 128 23.74 37.95 -7.13
CA ILE A 128 22.71 37.38 -8.01
C ILE A 128 23.07 35.97 -8.40
N ASP A 129 24.28 35.72 -8.92
CA ASP A 129 24.71 34.39 -9.38
C ASP A 129 24.72 33.36 -8.23
N LEU A 130 25.14 33.76 -7.03
CA LEU A 130 25.13 32.89 -5.85
C LEU A 130 23.71 32.47 -5.46
N TYR A 131 22.77 33.43 -5.45
CA TYR A 131 21.37 33.13 -5.11
C TYR A 131 20.64 32.38 -6.21
N GLU A 132 20.87 32.71 -7.48
CA GLU A 132 20.31 31.94 -8.62
C GLU A 132 20.81 30.50 -8.59
N ASN A 133 22.11 30.27 -8.39
CA ASN A 133 22.68 28.93 -8.28
C ASN A 133 22.12 28.16 -7.08
N THR A 134 22.01 28.83 -5.91
CA THR A 134 21.41 28.19 -4.70
C THR A 134 19.95 27.82 -4.95
N ASN A 135 19.17 28.71 -5.54
CA ASN A 135 17.76 28.43 -5.87
C ASN A 135 17.63 27.32 -6.94
N LEU A 136 18.52 27.27 -7.93
CA LEU A 136 18.56 26.23 -8.94
C LEU A 136 18.88 24.86 -8.31
N ILE A 137 19.86 24.84 -7.40
CA ILE A 137 20.23 23.65 -6.64
C ILE A 137 19.02 23.18 -5.82
N HIS A 138 18.41 24.05 -5.02
CA HIS A 138 17.22 23.69 -4.22
C HIS A 138 16.06 23.21 -5.09
N ALA A 139 15.82 23.82 -6.25
CA ALA A 139 14.76 23.38 -7.16
C ALA A 139 15.02 22.03 -7.79
N THR A 140 16.29 21.61 -7.93
CA THR A 140 16.65 20.28 -8.43
C THR A 140 16.70 19.22 -7.34
N GLU A 141 16.94 19.60 -6.09
CA GLU A 141 17.10 18.68 -4.96
C GLU A 141 15.78 18.34 -4.25
N THR A 142 14.75 19.16 -4.42
CA THR A 142 13.49 19.00 -3.68
C THR A 142 12.29 18.71 -4.57
N ASP A 143 11.31 18.02 -4.01
CA ASP A 143 9.99 17.83 -4.62
C ASP A 143 9.20 19.13 -4.62
N ALA A 144 8.75 19.58 -5.79
CA ALA A 144 8.11 20.88 -6.00
C ALA A 144 6.79 21.05 -5.22
N LEU A 145 6.06 19.96 -4.91
CA LEU A 145 4.82 20.03 -4.15
C LEU A 145 5.06 20.10 -2.65
N THR A 146 5.98 19.30 -2.14
CA THR A 146 6.15 19.06 -0.71
C THR A 146 7.33 19.79 -0.10
N GLY A 147 8.32 20.19 -0.91
CA GLY A 147 9.55 20.83 -0.46
C GLY A 147 10.47 19.92 0.37
N LEU A 148 10.20 18.62 0.44
CA LEU A 148 11.12 17.61 0.96
C LEU A 148 12.16 17.28 -0.12
N TYR A 149 13.26 16.64 0.25
CA TYR A 149 14.20 16.13 -0.75
C TYR A 149 13.51 15.19 -1.73
N ASN A 150 13.97 15.18 -2.97
CA ASN A 150 13.63 14.14 -3.92
C ASN A 150 14.46 12.88 -3.65
N LYS A 151 14.15 11.79 -4.34
CA LYS A 151 14.76 10.48 -4.15
C LYS A 151 16.27 10.50 -4.38
N GLU A 152 16.74 11.13 -5.47
CA GLU A 152 18.13 11.12 -5.90
C GLU A 152 19.04 11.77 -4.85
N PHE A 153 18.70 12.97 -4.41
CA PHE A 153 19.49 13.71 -3.43
C PHE A 153 19.37 13.18 -2.00
N PHE A 154 18.21 12.57 -1.67
CA PHE A 154 18.01 11.97 -0.35
C PHE A 154 19.07 10.92 -0.01
N TYR A 155 19.34 9.98 -0.91
CA TYR A 155 20.33 8.94 -0.68
C TYR A 155 21.75 9.52 -0.54
N GLU A 156 22.11 10.47 -1.40
CA GLU A 156 23.41 11.14 -1.32
C GLU A 156 23.61 11.82 0.04
N TYR A 157 22.60 12.53 0.52
CA TYR A 157 22.67 13.21 1.82
C TYR A 157 22.62 12.23 3.00
N CYS A 158 21.90 11.12 2.91
CA CYS A 158 21.93 10.07 3.93
C CYS A 158 23.35 9.49 4.08
N GLU A 159 24.06 9.23 2.97
CA GLU A 159 25.46 8.80 3.04
C GLU A 159 26.38 9.83 3.69
N GLN A 160 26.20 11.10 3.35
CA GLN A 160 26.98 12.18 3.97
C GLN A 160 26.66 12.28 5.46
N TYR A 161 25.39 12.17 5.84
CA TYR A 161 24.95 12.20 7.24
C TYR A 161 25.59 11.07 8.04
N MET A 162 25.59 9.84 7.52
CA MET A 162 26.26 8.70 8.17
C MET A 162 27.77 8.94 8.37
N LYS A 163 28.44 9.53 7.38
CA LYS A 163 29.89 9.85 7.47
C LYS A 163 30.19 10.88 8.54
N HIS A 164 29.32 11.88 8.72
CA HIS A 164 29.49 12.91 9.73
C HIS A 164 29.06 12.50 11.15
N HIS A 165 28.24 11.44 11.27
CA HIS A 165 27.72 10.95 12.55
C HIS A 165 28.06 9.44 12.74
N PRO A 166 29.36 9.06 12.82
CA PRO A 166 29.77 7.66 12.77
C PRO A 166 29.30 6.82 13.96
N GLU A 167 29.09 7.44 15.11
CA GLU A 167 28.72 6.75 16.36
C GLU A 167 27.20 6.80 16.64
N THR A 168 26.43 7.55 15.86
CA THR A 168 24.99 7.71 16.11
C THR A 168 24.23 6.54 15.53
N PRO A 169 23.47 5.75 16.32
CA PRO A 169 22.55 4.77 15.78
C PRO A 169 21.45 5.48 14.99
N LEU A 170 21.07 4.93 13.85
CA LEU A 170 20.14 5.52 12.89
C LEU A 170 19.01 4.56 12.57
N ASP A 171 17.85 5.11 12.23
CA ASP A 171 16.67 4.37 11.81
C ASP A 171 16.31 4.74 10.37
N ALA A 172 15.97 3.74 9.57
CA ALA A 172 15.33 3.89 8.28
C ALA A 172 13.81 3.68 8.45
N ILE A 173 13.04 4.67 8.05
CA ILE A 173 11.58 4.66 8.21
C ILE A 173 10.93 4.95 6.86
N VAL A 174 9.93 4.14 6.52
CA VAL A 174 9.08 4.32 5.33
C VAL A 174 7.65 4.58 5.77
N MET A 175 7.03 5.59 5.18
CA MET A 175 5.64 5.93 5.45
C MET A 175 4.85 6.02 4.15
N ASN A 176 3.64 5.45 4.13
CA ASN A 176 2.74 5.48 2.98
C ASN A 176 1.35 5.95 3.39
N VAL A 177 0.71 6.73 2.51
CA VAL A 177 -0.71 7.10 2.67
C VAL A 177 -1.59 6.00 2.11
N ASN A 178 -2.33 5.32 2.99
CA ASN A 178 -3.20 4.20 2.62
C ASN A 178 -4.27 4.60 1.61
N ARG A 179 -4.39 3.82 0.52
CA ARG A 179 -5.42 3.98 -0.51
C ARG A 179 -5.49 5.41 -1.07
N PHE A 180 -4.32 6.03 -1.28
CA PHE A 180 -4.22 7.42 -1.76
C PHE A 180 -4.97 7.65 -3.09
N HIS A 181 -4.99 6.65 -3.98
CA HIS A 181 -5.76 6.71 -5.22
C HIS A 181 -7.27 6.85 -4.98
N LEU A 182 -7.84 6.22 -3.93
CA LEU A 182 -9.24 6.39 -3.54
C LEU A 182 -9.51 7.79 -2.99
N ILE A 183 -8.57 8.35 -2.21
CA ILE A 183 -8.66 9.73 -1.73
C ILE A 183 -8.75 10.67 -2.93
N ASN A 184 -7.87 10.51 -3.92
CA ASN A 184 -7.90 11.30 -5.14
C ASN A 184 -9.19 11.10 -5.95
N ALA A 185 -9.74 9.88 -6.00
CA ALA A 185 -10.99 9.60 -6.70
C ALA A 185 -12.22 10.21 -5.99
N MET A 186 -12.26 10.18 -4.64
CA MET A 186 -13.40 10.67 -3.86
C MET A 186 -13.39 12.18 -3.65
N TYR A 187 -12.21 12.78 -3.39
CA TYR A 187 -12.08 14.19 -2.97
C TYR A 187 -11.35 15.07 -4.00
N GLY A 188 -10.85 14.49 -5.08
CA GLY A 188 -10.09 15.18 -6.13
C GLY A 188 -8.60 15.35 -5.78
N ARG A 189 -7.77 15.50 -6.84
CA ARG A 189 -6.29 15.59 -6.73
C ARG A 189 -5.82 16.73 -5.83
N HIS A 190 -6.48 17.88 -5.90
CA HIS A 190 -6.11 19.03 -5.04
C HIS A 190 -6.23 18.72 -3.54
N PHE A 191 -7.19 17.86 -3.15
CA PHE A 191 -7.31 17.43 -1.76
C PHE A 191 -6.20 16.43 -1.38
N GLY A 192 -5.86 15.50 -2.28
CA GLY A 192 -4.71 14.63 -2.11
C GLY A 192 -3.40 15.41 -1.93
N ASP A 193 -3.19 16.47 -2.74
CA ASP A 193 -2.01 17.34 -2.61
C ASP A 193 -1.95 18.01 -1.23
N LYS A 194 -3.08 18.44 -0.66
CA LYS A 194 -3.13 18.98 0.70
C LYS A 194 -2.71 17.96 1.76
N ILE A 195 -3.11 16.69 1.60
CA ILE A 195 -2.69 15.62 2.51
C ILE A 195 -1.17 15.41 2.42
N LEU A 196 -0.62 15.33 1.21
CA LEU A 196 0.82 15.19 1.02
C LEU A 196 1.60 16.34 1.63
N CYS A 197 1.14 17.57 1.44
CA CYS A 197 1.74 18.77 2.06
C CYS A 197 1.63 18.74 3.59
N ALA A 198 0.51 18.30 4.15
CA ALA A 198 0.33 18.20 5.59
C ALA A 198 1.30 17.19 6.22
N VAL A 199 1.43 15.99 5.63
CA VAL A 199 2.43 14.99 6.05
C VAL A 199 3.84 15.57 5.95
N SER A 200 4.18 16.19 4.82
CA SER A 200 5.51 16.74 4.57
C SER A 200 5.92 17.83 5.55
N ASN A 201 4.98 18.70 5.92
CA ASN A 201 5.22 19.74 6.93
C ASN A 201 5.57 19.12 8.30
N ARG A 202 4.88 18.05 8.68
CA ARG A 202 5.17 17.31 9.92
C ARG A 202 6.52 16.60 9.85
N LEU A 203 6.84 15.95 8.74
CA LEU A 203 8.13 15.30 8.52
C LEU A 203 9.28 16.32 8.59
N ARG A 204 9.13 17.48 7.98
CA ARG A 204 10.11 18.56 8.03
C ARG A 204 10.34 19.05 9.45
N HIS A 205 9.27 19.22 10.23
CA HIS A 205 9.39 19.57 11.65
C HIS A 205 10.09 18.46 12.44
N THR A 206 9.77 17.20 12.17
CA THR A 206 10.39 16.04 12.83
C THR A 206 11.89 16.01 12.62
N VAL A 207 12.36 16.12 11.37
CA VAL A 207 13.81 16.11 11.08
C VAL A 207 14.53 17.37 11.59
N MET A 208 13.82 18.49 11.71
CA MET A 208 14.37 19.69 12.32
C MET A 208 14.62 19.53 13.83
N VAL A 209 13.75 18.76 14.53
CA VAL A 209 13.86 18.52 15.98
C VAL A 209 14.81 17.37 16.31
N LEU A 210 14.68 16.23 15.60
CA LEU A 210 15.44 15.01 15.89
C LEU A 210 16.79 14.96 15.16
N GLY A 211 16.96 15.76 14.12
CA GLY A 211 18.03 15.59 13.13
C GLY A 211 17.64 14.56 12.05
N GLY A 212 18.56 14.37 11.10
CA GLY A 212 18.34 13.44 9.99
C GLY A 212 17.70 14.09 8.77
N MET A 213 17.03 13.28 7.95
CA MET A 213 16.50 13.70 6.65
C MET A 213 15.19 13.04 6.32
N ALA A 214 14.40 13.70 5.46
CA ALA A 214 13.15 13.19 4.93
C ALA A 214 13.05 13.50 3.43
N CYS A 215 12.47 12.57 2.67
CA CYS A 215 12.16 12.78 1.25
C CYS A 215 10.75 12.34 0.90
N ARG A 216 10.26 12.86 -0.21
CA ARG A 216 9.15 12.25 -0.93
C ARG A 216 9.75 11.30 -1.96
N TYR A 217 9.60 10.00 -1.70
CA TYR A 217 10.24 8.98 -2.52
C TYR A 217 9.46 8.70 -3.81
N ASP A 218 8.13 8.61 -3.69
CA ASP A 218 7.20 8.36 -4.80
C ASP A 218 5.83 9.01 -4.47
N ALA A 219 4.82 8.78 -5.26
CA ALA A 219 3.50 9.42 -5.26
C ALA A 219 2.96 9.74 -3.86
N ASP A 220 2.85 8.73 -2.99
CA ASP A 220 2.31 8.79 -1.62
C ASP A 220 3.24 8.20 -0.57
N SER A 221 4.52 8.00 -0.95
CA SER A 221 5.56 7.39 -0.11
C SER A 221 6.56 8.42 0.37
N PHE A 222 6.87 8.37 1.65
CA PHE A 222 7.84 9.23 2.30
C PHE A 222 8.89 8.38 3.02
N TYR A 223 10.15 8.75 2.90
CA TYR A 223 11.25 8.10 3.58
C TYR A 223 11.89 9.06 4.58
N LEU A 224 12.24 8.53 5.76
CA LEU A 224 12.96 9.27 6.81
C LEU A 224 14.20 8.49 7.21
N TYR A 225 15.28 9.20 7.41
CA TYR A 225 16.52 8.69 7.97
C TYR A 225 16.90 9.56 9.17
N ILE A 226 16.72 9.06 10.38
CA ILE A 226 16.80 9.84 11.62
C ILE A 226 17.66 9.13 12.66
N PRO A 227 18.20 9.86 13.66
CA PRO A 227 18.75 9.23 14.86
C PRO A 227 17.74 8.31 15.52
N HIS A 228 18.24 7.18 16.03
CA HIS A 228 17.42 6.18 16.70
C HIS A 228 16.56 6.78 17.82
N THR A 229 15.33 6.34 17.90
CA THR A 229 14.37 6.73 18.93
C THR A 229 13.62 5.50 19.45
N ASP A 230 13.30 5.47 20.73
CA ASP A 230 12.43 4.44 21.32
C ASP A 230 10.95 4.83 21.28
N ASP A 231 10.62 6.11 20.99
CA ASP A 231 9.26 6.65 20.98
C ASP A 231 8.67 6.70 19.54
N TYR A 232 8.44 5.54 18.94
CA TYR A 232 7.82 5.46 17.61
C TYR A 232 6.31 5.75 17.63
N GLU A 233 5.63 5.52 18.75
CA GLU A 233 4.23 5.89 18.93
C GLU A 233 4.07 7.42 18.89
N GLY A 234 4.88 8.14 19.65
CA GLY A 234 4.91 9.61 19.63
C GLY A 234 5.32 10.17 18.27
N LEU A 235 6.29 9.55 17.61
CA LEU A 235 6.72 9.90 16.25
C LEU A 235 5.56 9.75 15.27
N PHE A 236 4.91 8.59 15.23
CA PHE A 236 3.76 8.32 14.36
C PHE A 236 2.63 9.32 14.62
N HIS A 237 2.28 9.50 15.90
CA HIS A 237 1.20 10.42 16.30
C HIS A 237 1.49 11.86 15.89
N SER A 238 2.73 12.34 16.03
CA SER A 238 3.14 13.70 15.64
C SER A 238 2.94 13.96 14.14
N ILE A 239 3.11 12.95 13.31
CA ILE A 239 2.98 13.06 11.85
C ILE A 239 1.52 12.93 11.42
N VAL A 240 0.79 11.96 12.00
CA VAL A 240 -0.60 11.67 11.61
C VAL A 240 -1.56 12.81 11.94
N ILE A 241 -1.26 13.64 12.95
CA ILE A 241 -2.06 14.83 13.29
C ILE A 241 -2.28 15.71 12.04
N GLY A 242 -1.29 15.86 11.17
CA GLY A 242 -1.44 16.62 9.93
C GLY A 242 -2.55 16.11 9.01
N ILE A 243 -2.82 14.78 9.00
CA ILE A 243 -3.91 14.18 8.24
C ILE A 243 -5.22 14.25 9.00
N THR A 244 -5.21 14.02 10.32
CA THR A 244 -6.43 14.03 11.15
C THR A 244 -7.11 15.40 11.20
N GLU A 245 -6.34 16.48 11.05
CA GLU A 245 -6.87 17.83 10.90
C GLU A 245 -7.69 18.01 9.60
N LEU A 246 -7.39 17.23 8.57
CA LEU A 246 -8.06 17.28 7.27
C LEU A 246 -9.16 16.20 7.13
N MET A 247 -8.99 15.05 7.79
CA MET A 247 -9.89 13.89 7.68
C MET A 247 -10.09 13.25 9.06
N LYS A 248 -11.35 12.93 9.42
CA LYS A 248 -11.69 12.31 10.73
C LYS A 248 -11.06 10.92 10.94
N ASP A 249 -10.84 10.16 9.87
CA ASP A 249 -10.23 8.83 9.86
C ASP A 249 -8.73 8.86 9.51
N GLY A 250 -8.07 9.99 9.72
CA GLY A 250 -6.68 10.22 9.32
C GLY A 250 -5.67 9.23 9.90
N GLU A 251 -5.89 8.72 11.12
CA GLU A 251 -4.99 7.72 11.73
C GLU A 251 -4.92 6.42 10.94
N SER A 252 -6.02 5.96 10.39
CA SER A 252 -6.08 4.74 9.58
C SER A 252 -5.53 4.94 8.16
N ARG A 253 -5.20 6.18 7.79
CA ARG A 253 -4.72 6.54 6.45
C ARG A 253 -3.20 6.57 6.32
N LEU A 254 -2.45 6.43 7.40
CA LEU A 254 -1.00 6.40 7.37
C LEU A 254 -0.49 5.07 7.90
N ARG A 255 0.53 4.53 7.24
CA ARG A 255 1.30 3.35 7.69
C ARG A 255 2.75 3.75 7.83
N MET A 256 3.43 3.17 8.80
CA MET A 256 4.86 3.38 9.03
C MET A 256 5.58 2.06 9.22
N GLY A 257 6.58 1.79 8.40
CA GLY A 257 7.50 0.67 8.58
C GLY A 257 8.84 1.18 9.07
N VAL A 258 9.42 0.48 10.02
CA VAL A 258 10.65 0.87 10.71
C VAL A 258 11.70 -0.24 10.60
N TYR A 259 12.88 0.08 10.11
CA TYR A 259 14.08 -0.69 10.34
C TYR A 259 14.98 0.09 11.30
N SER A 260 14.99 -0.35 12.56
CA SER A 260 15.67 0.36 13.63
C SER A 260 17.13 -0.08 13.76
N ASN A 261 17.99 0.83 14.21
CA ASN A 261 19.43 0.58 14.40
C ASN A 261 20.07 -0.01 13.14
N VAL A 262 19.91 0.67 12.00
CA VAL A 262 20.37 0.19 10.69
C VAL A 262 21.84 -0.21 10.72
N SER A 263 22.15 -1.36 10.11
CA SER A 263 23.54 -1.75 9.91
C SER A 263 24.21 -0.86 8.87
N ARG A 264 25.40 -0.39 9.15
CA ARG A 264 26.20 0.45 8.24
C ARG A 264 26.90 -0.36 7.15
N ASP A 265 26.93 -1.69 7.30
CA ASP A 265 27.49 -2.60 6.31
C ASP A 265 26.54 -2.87 5.13
N ASN A 266 25.25 -2.55 5.32
CA ASN A 266 24.22 -2.70 4.31
C ASN A 266 24.11 -1.43 3.44
N SER A 267 23.63 -1.59 2.21
CA SER A 267 23.28 -0.44 1.38
C SER A 267 22.09 0.34 1.96
N LEU A 268 21.97 1.62 1.65
CA LEU A 268 20.80 2.40 2.07
C LEU A 268 19.52 1.86 1.42
N GLU A 269 19.62 1.38 0.17
CA GLU A 269 18.52 0.76 -0.55
C GLU A 269 17.99 -0.47 0.20
N ASP A 270 18.88 -1.33 0.72
CA ASP A 270 18.50 -2.50 1.52
C ASP A 270 17.81 -2.07 2.83
N ASN A 271 18.40 -1.11 3.54
CA ASN A 271 17.85 -0.60 4.79
C ASN A 271 16.43 -0.04 4.61
N PHE A 272 16.20 0.74 3.55
CA PHE A 272 14.86 1.24 3.22
C PHE A 272 13.95 0.17 2.62
N GLY A 273 14.51 -0.80 1.90
CA GLY A 273 13.80 -1.99 1.41
C GLY A 273 13.16 -2.78 2.56
N TRP A 274 13.89 -2.97 3.65
CA TRP A 274 13.39 -3.64 4.86
C TRP A 274 12.35 -2.81 5.61
N ALA A 275 12.56 -1.50 5.75
CA ALA A 275 11.54 -0.61 6.30
C ALA A 275 10.25 -0.59 5.44
N LEU A 276 10.38 -0.64 4.12
CA LEU A 276 9.24 -0.73 3.20
C LEU A 276 8.50 -2.06 3.35
N GLN A 277 9.22 -3.17 3.55
CA GLN A 277 8.63 -4.47 3.82
C GLN A 277 7.78 -4.45 5.10
N ALA A 278 8.32 -3.88 6.19
CA ALA A 278 7.57 -3.66 7.42
C ALA A 278 6.34 -2.76 7.22
N CYS A 279 6.44 -1.71 6.40
CA CYS A 279 5.30 -0.86 6.07
C CYS A 279 4.21 -1.61 5.29
N ASN A 280 4.62 -2.51 4.38
CA ASN A 280 3.69 -3.28 3.55
C ASN A 280 2.97 -4.39 4.32
N SER A 281 3.57 -4.96 5.39
CA SER A 281 2.90 -5.95 6.24
C SER A 281 1.62 -5.41 6.90
N LEU A 282 1.48 -4.08 7.00
CA LEU A 282 0.30 -3.41 7.53
C LEU A 282 -0.82 -3.19 6.48
N ARG A 283 -0.62 -3.58 5.21
CA ARG A 283 -1.52 -3.21 4.10
C ARG A 283 -2.94 -3.76 4.28
N ASN A 284 -3.07 -4.95 4.85
CA ASN A 284 -4.34 -5.65 5.04
C ASN A 284 -4.78 -5.73 6.51
N GLN A 285 -4.03 -5.09 7.43
CA GLN A 285 -4.36 -5.10 8.85
C GLN A 285 -5.25 -3.91 9.21
N LEU A 286 -6.43 -4.19 9.78
CA LEU A 286 -7.32 -3.17 10.34
C LEU A 286 -6.69 -2.60 11.62
N GLY A 287 -6.25 -1.32 11.56
CA GLY A 287 -5.72 -0.59 12.72
C GLY A 287 -4.22 -0.68 12.95
N GLY A 288 -3.45 -1.33 12.07
CA GLY A 288 -1.99 -1.31 12.11
C GLY A 288 -1.45 0.07 11.81
N ARG A 289 -0.74 0.70 12.78
CA ARG A 289 -0.18 2.05 12.68
C ARG A 289 1.27 2.03 12.22
N TYR A 290 2.09 1.17 12.85
CA TYR A 290 3.47 0.96 12.50
C TYR A 290 3.91 -0.48 12.76
N ALA A 291 4.92 -0.93 12.02
CA ALA A 291 5.56 -2.23 12.18
C ALA A 291 7.07 -2.10 12.11
N PHE A 292 7.75 -3.00 12.80
CA PHE A 292 9.20 -3.13 12.70
C PHE A 292 9.55 -4.22 11.71
N PHE A 293 10.63 -4.01 10.97
CA PHE A 293 11.23 -5.09 10.20
C PHE A 293 11.77 -6.17 11.13
N ASP A 294 11.42 -7.40 10.82
CA ASP A 294 11.93 -8.60 11.44
C ASP A 294 12.54 -9.50 10.35
N GLU A 295 13.62 -10.18 10.67
CA GLU A 295 14.29 -11.11 9.75
C GLU A 295 13.35 -12.22 9.26
N SER A 296 12.32 -12.58 10.06
CA SER A 296 11.26 -13.50 9.66
C SER A 296 10.47 -12.99 8.44
N MET A 297 10.19 -11.69 8.36
CA MET A 297 9.50 -11.05 7.21
C MET A 297 10.32 -11.16 5.91
N HIS A 298 11.65 -11.05 6.04
CA HIS A 298 12.53 -11.21 4.88
C HIS A 298 12.51 -12.65 4.35
N ASN A 299 12.58 -13.61 5.27
CA ASN A 299 12.53 -15.04 4.94
C ASN A 299 11.17 -15.43 4.33
N GLU A 300 10.05 -14.89 4.86
CA GLU A 300 8.71 -15.09 4.32
C GLU A 300 8.62 -14.59 2.87
N ARG A 301 9.13 -13.40 2.58
CA ARG A 301 9.12 -12.86 1.22
C ARG A 301 10.00 -13.63 0.23
N ILE A 302 11.17 -14.11 0.67
CA ILE A 302 12.00 -15.01 -0.15
C ILE A 302 11.23 -16.30 -0.43
N ARG A 303 10.55 -16.82 0.56
CA ARG A 303 9.74 -18.03 0.45
C ARG A 303 8.59 -17.83 -0.54
N GLU A 304 7.81 -16.74 -0.43
CA GLU A 304 6.77 -16.38 -1.39
C GLU A 304 7.31 -16.28 -2.82
N ALA A 305 8.44 -15.56 -3.01
CA ALA A 305 9.07 -15.43 -4.32
C ALA A 305 9.49 -16.80 -4.90
N THR A 306 10.04 -17.68 -4.06
CA THR A 306 10.41 -19.05 -4.45
C THR A 306 9.18 -19.86 -4.88
N LEU A 307 8.06 -19.77 -4.13
CA LEU A 307 6.84 -20.47 -4.47
C LEU A 307 6.24 -20.00 -5.80
N LEU A 308 6.32 -18.70 -6.10
CA LEU A 308 5.87 -18.15 -7.38
C LEU A 308 6.76 -18.58 -8.55
N GLU A 309 8.09 -18.59 -8.35
CA GLU A 309 9.05 -18.98 -9.38
C GLU A 309 8.95 -20.48 -9.72
N ASP A 310 8.74 -21.32 -8.71
CA ASP A 310 8.67 -22.78 -8.87
C ASP A 310 7.31 -23.28 -9.34
N PHE A 311 6.25 -22.46 -9.37
CA PHE A 311 4.88 -22.86 -9.63
C PHE A 311 4.68 -23.63 -10.95
N ASP A 312 5.11 -23.07 -12.08
CA ASP A 312 4.92 -23.73 -13.39
C ASP A 312 5.68 -25.06 -13.45
N THR A 313 6.89 -25.10 -12.89
CA THR A 313 7.70 -26.32 -12.78
C THR A 313 7.03 -27.36 -11.87
N ALA A 314 6.37 -26.92 -10.81
CA ALA A 314 5.64 -27.78 -9.87
C ALA A 314 4.43 -28.45 -10.52
N LEU A 315 3.69 -27.71 -11.35
CA LEU A 315 2.57 -28.27 -12.13
C LEU A 315 3.06 -29.32 -13.14
N GLU A 316 4.12 -29.01 -13.90
CA GLU A 316 4.68 -29.92 -14.92
C GLU A 316 5.24 -31.21 -14.31
N ASN A 317 5.86 -31.13 -13.13
CA ASN A 317 6.48 -32.28 -12.46
C ASN A 317 5.53 -33.03 -11.51
N GLY A 318 4.25 -32.63 -11.43
CA GLY A 318 3.26 -33.31 -10.59
C GLY A 318 3.53 -33.19 -9.10
N GLN A 319 4.09 -32.06 -8.66
CA GLN A 319 4.34 -31.79 -7.23
C GLN A 319 3.03 -31.44 -6.50
N PHE A 320 1.99 -31.05 -7.22
CA PHE A 320 0.65 -30.87 -6.66
C PHE A 320 -0.08 -32.21 -6.66
N GLU A 321 -0.36 -32.71 -5.46
CA GLU A 321 -1.16 -33.90 -5.23
C GLU A 321 -2.58 -33.50 -4.80
N ILE A 322 -3.57 -34.32 -5.16
CA ILE A 322 -4.96 -34.09 -4.76
C ILE A 322 -5.31 -35.05 -3.64
N TYR A 323 -5.68 -34.49 -2.53
CA TYR A 323 -6.22 -35.20 -1.38
C TYR A 323 -7.74 -35.07 -1.39
N TYR A 324 -8.42 -36.06 -0.83
CA TYR A 324 -9.87 -36.14 -0.79
C TYR A 324 -10.34 -36.22 0.65
N GLN A 325 -11.16 -35.25 1.10
CA GLN A 325 -11.75 -35.29 2.43
C GLN A 325 -13.16 -35.83 2.38
N PRO A 326 -13.45 -36.98 3.04
CA PRO A 326 -14.76 -37.61 3.02
C PRO A 326 -15.84 -36.78 3.68
N LYS A 327 -17.03 -36.73 3.04
CA LYS A 327 -18.25 -36.11 3.57
C LYS A 327 -19.23 -37.23 3.97
N TYR A 328 -19.89 -37.07 5.15
CA TYR A 328 -20.77 -38.06 5.72
C TYR A 328 -22.17 -37.49 5.96
N ILE A 329 -23.20 -38.16 5.41
CA ILE A 329 -24.59 -37.87 5.75
C ILE A 329 -24.88 -38.38 7.14
N ILE A 330 -25.52 -37.53 7.99
CA ILE A 330 -25.81 -37.84 9.40
C ILE A 330 -27.30 -37.94 9.71
N ARG A 331 -28.16 -37.76 8.72
CA ARG A 331 -29.60 -38.05 8.82
C ARG A 331 -29.81 -39.55 8.84
N GLY A 332 -30.02 -40.13 10.03
CA GLY A 332 -30.22 -41.56 10.20
C GLY A 332 -29.57 -42.10 11.47
N ASP A 333 -29.59 -43.43 11.63
CA ASP A 333 -29.02 -44.07 12.82
C ASP A 333 -27.50 -44.04 12.82
N GLU A 334 -26.85 -44.29 11.68
CA GLU A 334 -25.40 -44.27 11.53
C GLU A 334 -24.96 -43.32 10.42
N PRO A 335 -23.82 -42.62 10.58
CA PRO A 335 -23.22 -41.79 9.53
C PRO A 335 -22.83 -42.66 8.31
N LYS A 336 -23.16 -42.19 7.09
CA LYS A 336 -22.82 -42.87 5.85
C LYS A 336 -21.93 -41.98 4.98
N PHE A 337 -20.89 -42.56 4.42
CA PHE A 337 -20.05 -41.92 3.41
C PHE A 337 -20.83 -41.66 2.12
N ILE A 338 -20.78 -40.42 1.58
CA ILE A 338 -21.54 -40.05 0.38
C ILE A 338 -20.73 -39.36 -0.72
N SER A 339 -19.75 -38.55 -0.36
CA SER A 339 -18.96 -37.73 -1.31
C SER A 339 -17.63 -37.34 -0.70
N ALA A 340 -16.81 -36.60 -1.44
CA ALA A 340 -15.56 -36.06 -0.93
C ALA A 340 -15.30 -34.66 -1.47
N GLU A 341 -14.48 -33.90 -0.77
CA GLU A 341 -13.93 -32.64 -1.24
C GLU A 341 -12.49 -32.84 -1.70
N ALA A 342 -12.14 -32.30 -2.88
CA ALA A 342 -10.79 -32.33 -3.43
C ALA A 342 -9.97 -31.15 -2.94
N LEU A 343 -8.85 -31.43 -2.32
CA LEU A 343 -7.97 -30.45 -1.68
C LEU A 343 -6.56 -30.58 -2.24
N ALA A 344 -6.03 -29.52 -2.84
CA ALA A 344 -4.66 -29.50 -3.33
C ALA A 344 -3.64 -29.57 -2.18
N ARG A 345 -2.55 -30.30 -2.38
CA ARG A 345 -1.39 -30.38 -1.48
C ARG A 345 -0.14 -30.22 -2.31
N TRP A 346 0.76 -29.35 -1.92
CA TRP A 346 2.00 -29.11 -2.64
C TRP A 346 3.19 -29.78 -1.94
N HIS A 347 3.74 -30.79 -2.57
CA HIS A 347 4.96 -31.48 -2.13
C HIS A 347 6.18 -30.87 -2.80
N HIS A 348 6.70 -29.79 -2.22
CA HIS A 348 7.85 -29.10 -2.75
C HIS A 348 9.15 -29.88 -2.49
N PRO A 349 10.07 -30.04 -3.48
CA PRO A 349 11.24 -30.93 -3.34
C PRO A 349 12.23 -30.49 -2.25
N THR A 350 12.34 -29.20 -1.96
CA THR A 350 13.27 -28.65 -0.95
C THR A 350 12.59 -28.11 0.29
N LEU A 351 11.35 -27.59 0.17
CA LEU A 351 10.61 -26.98 1.27
C LEU A 351 9.66 -27.95 1.98
N GLY A 352 9.50 -29.17 1.43
CA GLY A 352 8.58 -30.18 1.98
C GLY A 352 7.12 -29.89 1.63
N MET A 353 6.20 -30.30 2.51
CA MET A 353 4.78 -30.03 2.34
C MET A 353 4.50 -28.54 2.58
N ILE A 354 3.94 -27.85 1.58
CA ILE A 354 3.49 -26.46 1.69
C ILE A 354 2.00 -26.46 2.02
N ASP A 355 1.63 -25.63 3.00
CA ASP A 355 0.24 -25.51 3.44
C ASP A 355 -0.61 -24.75 2.40
N PRO A 356 -1.85 -25.19 2.10
CA PRO A 356 -2.77 -24.43 1.25
C PRO A 356 -2.99 -22.98 1.69
N ASP A 357 -3.03 -22.73 2.99
CA ASP A 357 -3.19 -21.37 3.55
C ASP A 357 -2.02 -20.44 3.19
N GLU A 358 -0.87 -21.01 2.80
CA GLU A 358 0.31 -20.26 2.37
C GLU A 358 0.29 -19.96 0.86
N PHE A 359 0.00 -20.95 0.00
CA PHE A 359 0.13 -20.78 -1.45
C PHE A 359 -1.16 -20.32 -2.15
N ILE A 360 -2.36 -20.65 -1.65
CA ILE A 360 -3.62 -20.28 -2.31
C ILE A 360 -3.79 -18.76 -2.36
N PRO A 361 -3.68 -18.00 -1.23
CA PRO A 361 -3.78 -16.55 -1.29
C PRO A 361 -2.71 -15.90 -2.18
N LEU A 362 -1.50 -16.46 -2.15
CA LEU A 362 -0.38 -15.99 -2.97
C LEU A 362 -0.68 -16.16 -4.48
N PHE A 363 -1.29 -17.28 -4.86
CA PHE A 363 -1.65 -17.55 -6.25
C PHE A 363 -2.87 -16.76 -6.70
N GLU A 364 -3.82 -16.49 -5.83
CA GLU A 364 -4.96 -15.59 -6.10
C GLU A 364 -4.48 -14.17 -6.39
N GLU A 365 -3.61 -13.61 -5.53
CA GLU A 365 -3.05 -12.26 -5.69
C GLU A 365 -2.25 -12.11 -7.00
N ASN A 366 -1.58 -13.18 -7.43
CA ASN A 366 -0.73 -13.17 -8.63
C ASN A 366 -1.41 -13.75 -9.89
N GLY A 367 -2.70 -14.13 -9.81
CA GLY A 367 -3.47 -14.65 -10.95
C GLY A 367 -3.06 -16.03 -11.42
N LEU A 368 -2.35 -16.80 -10.59
CA LEU A 368 -1.91 -18.17 -10.88
C LEU A 368 -2.94 -19.23 -10.49
N ILE A 369 -3.89 -18.87 -9.63
CA ILE A 369 -4.87 -19.79 -9.06
C ILE A 369 -5.66 -20.53 -10.15
N SER A 370 -6.09 -19.86 -11.22
CA SER A 370 -6.85 -20.50 -12.31
C SER A 370 -6.08 -21.61 -13.02
N LYS A 371 -4.75 -21.53 -13.10
CA LYS A 371 -3.94 -22.64 -13.64
C LYS A 371 -3.95 -23.83 -12.69
N LEU A 372 -3.86 -23.60 -11.38
CA LEU A 372 -3.94 -24.64 -10.36
C LEU A 372 -5.32 -25.30 -10.37
N ASP A 373 -6.39 -24.50 -10.38
CA ASP A 373 -7.77 -24.99 -10.36
C ASP A 373 -8.05 -25.87 -11.60
N ARG A 374 -7.67 -25.44 -12.80
CA ARG A 374 -7.76 -26.24 -14.02
C ARG A 374 -6.97 -27.56 -13.93
N TYR A 375 -5.78 -27.56 -13.30
CA TYR A 375 -5.00 -28.76 -13.03
C TYR A 375 -5.75 -29.69 -12.07
N VAL A 376 -6.29 -29.17 -10.97
CA VAL A 376 -7.08 -29.95 -9.99
C VAL A 376 -8.31 -30.56 -10.65
N TRP A 377 -9.13 -29.77 -11.33
CA TRP A 377 -10.36 -30.24 -12.00
C TRP A 377 -10.09 -31.34 -12.99
N THR A 378 -9.04 -31.18 -13.83
CA THR A 378 -8.64 -32.21 -14.82
C THR A 378 -8.27 -33.54 -14.15
N ASN A 379 -7.53 -33.49 -13.05
CA ASN A 379 -7.08 -34.68 -12.34
C ASN A 379 -8.22 -35.33 -11.51
N VAL A 380 -9.10 -34.51 -10.93
CA VAL A 380 -10.31 -34.99 -10.24
C VAL A 380 -11.24 -35.71 -11.22
N GLY A 381 -11.46 -35.14 -12.42
CA GLY A 381 -12.26 -35.79 -13.46
C GLY A 381 -11.73 -37.17 -13.82
N LYS A 382 -10.41 -37.28 -14.04
CA LYS A 382 -9.75 -38.57 -14.30
C LYS A 382 -9.88 -39.54 -13.12
N GLN A 383 -9.82 -39.04 -11.90
CA GLN A 383 -9.92 -39.88 -10.71
C GLN A 383 -11.34 -40.43 -10.50
N ILE A 384 -12.38 -39.61 -10.71
CA ILE A 384 -13.79 -40.07 -10.68
C ILE A 384 -13.99 -41.19 -11.70
N ARG A 385 -13.49 -41.02 -12.92
CA ARG A 385 -13.54 -42.06 -13.95
C ARG A 385 -12.82 -43.34 -13.52
N THR A 386 -11.63 -43.22 -12.93
CA THR A 386 -10.86 -44.36 -12.44
C THR A 386 -11.63 -45.14 -11.38
N TRP A 387 -12.27 -44.46 -10.41
CA TRP A 387 -13.10 -45.13 -9.40
C TRP A 387 -14.32 -45.81 -10.00
N SER A 388 -14.96 -45.16 -10.97
CA SER A 388 -16.09 -45.77 -11.69
C SER A 388 -15.69 -47.05 -12.43
N ASP A 389 -14.56 -47.03 -13.13
CA ASP A 389 -14.06 -48.17 -13.89
C ASP A 389 -13.56 -49.31 -12.97
N ASP A 390 -12.79 -49.01 -11.94
CA ASP A 390 -12.14 -49.99 -11.06
C ASP A 390 -13.09 -50.57 -9.99
N LEU A 391 -13.96 -49.70 -9.45
CA LEU A 391 -14.82 -50.07 -8.33
C LEU A 391 -16.29 -50.27 -8.73
N GLY A 392 -16.69 -49.79 -9.93
CA GLY A 392 -18.06 -49.87 -10.41
C GLY A 392 -19.03 -49.00 -9.61
N VAL A 393 -18.55 -47.93 -8.99
CA VAL A 393 -19.35 -46.93 -8.27
C VAL A 393 -18.87 -45.54 -8.65
N SER A 394 -19.80 -44.60 -8.82
CA SER A 394 -19.46 -43.20 -9.01
C SER A 394 -19.49 -42.48 -7.67
N ILE A 395 -18.47 -41.65 -7.41
CA ILE A 395 -18.35 -40.86 -6.22
C ILE A 395 -18.42 -39.39 -6.59
N SER A 396 -19.33 -38.68 -5.99
CA SER A 396 -19.40 -37.24 -6.17
C SER A 396 -18.23 -36.55 -5.47
N VAL A 397 -17.55 -35.67 -6.20
CA VAL A 397 -16.41 -34.91 -5.68
C VAL A 397 -16.64 -33.43 -5.90
N SER A 398 -16.46 -32.63 -4.82
CA SER A 398 -16.48 -31.18 -4.89
C SER A 398 -15.09 -30.64 -5.19
N VAL A 399 -15.04 -29.60 -6.04
CA VAL A 399 -13.82 -28.88 -6.38
C VAL A 399 -14.02 -27.38 -6.17
N ASN A 400 -12.99 -26.72 -5.66
CA ASN A 400 -12.99 -25.28 -5.47
C ASN A 400 -12.97 -24.56 -6.83
N VAL A 401 -13.73 -23.48 -6.93
CA VAL A 401 -13.76 -22.55 -8.07
C VAL A 401 -13.43 -21.17 -7.54
N SER A 402 -12.27 -20.68 -7.93
CA SER A 402 -11.81 -19.37 -7.48
C SER A 402 -12.65 -18.25 -8.07
N ARG A 403 -12.58 -17.08 -7.43
CA ARG A 403 -13.23 -15.89 -7.99
C ARG A 403 -12.72 -15.57 -9.40
N ASN A 404 -11.43 -15.76 -9.68
CA ASN A 404 -10.84 -15.50 -10.98
C ASN A 404 -11.44 -16.39 -12.07
N ASP A 405 -11.76 -17.65 -11.73
CA ASP A 405 -12.37 -18.59 -12.67
C ASP A 405 -13.80 -18.23 -13.04
N ILE A 406 -14.60 -17.73 -12.08
CA ILE A 406 -15.98 -17.31 -12.36
C ILE A 406 -16.04 -16.20 -13.40
N TYR A 407 -15.03 -15.35 -13.46
CA TYR A 407 -14.93 -14.28 -14.46
C TYR A 407 -14.23 -14.71 -15.76
N ASP A 408 -13.70 -15.95 -15.82
CA ASP A 408 -13.13 -16.51 -17.05
C ASP A 408 -14.26 -16.92 -18.01
N PRO A 409 -14.32 -16.34 -19.23
CA PRO A 409 -15.37 -16.69 -20.21
C PRO A 409 -15.37 -18.17 -20.59
N ASP A 410 -14.23 -18.84 -20.50
CA ASP A 410 -14.03 -20.22 -20.96
C ASP A 410 -14.27 -21.26 -19.86
N VAL A 411 -14.53 -20.85 -18.60
CA VAL A 411 -14.69 -21.79 -17.47
C VAL A 411 -15.79 -22.81 -17.69
N THR A 412 -16.92 -22.36 -18.23
CA THR A 412 -18.07 -23.25 -18.47
C THR A 412 -17.78 -24.32 -19.50
N GLU A 413 -17.10 -23.97 -20.61
CA GLU A 413 -16.69 -24.89 -21.66
C GLU A 413 -15.66 -25.88 -21.11
N PHE A 414 -14.63 -25.38 -20.40
CA PHE A 414 -13.58 -26.22 -19.83
C PHE A 414 -14.12 -27.28 -18.85
N LEU A 415 -15.02 -26.90 -17.94
CA LEU A 415 -15.64 -27.84 -16.99
C LEU A 415 -16.54 -28.87 -17.71
N THR A 416 -17.26 -28.44 -18.75
CA THR A 416 -18.10 -29.31 -19.56
C THR A 416 -17.26 -30.37 -20.29
N ASP A 417 -16.11 -29.96 -20.84
CA ASP A 417 -15.19 -30.88 -21.51
C ASP A 417 -14.64 -31.92 -20.53
N ILE A 418 -14.32 -31.55 -19.28
CA ILE A 418 -13.88 -32.52 -18.25
C ILE A 418 -14.95 -33.57 -17.99
N VAL A 419 -16.22 -33.16 -17.81
CA VAL A 419 -17.33 -34.09 -17.56
C VAL A 419 -17.53 -35.01 -18.75
N PHE A 420 -17.50 -34.49 -19.97
CA PHE A 420 -17.68 -35.25 -21.19
C PHE A 420 -16.54 -36.24 -21.46
N ASP A 421 -15.29 -35.77 -21.36
CA ASP A 421 -14.10 -36.57 -21.66
C ASP A 421 -13.90 -37.75 -20.69
N ASN A 422 -14.42 -37.60 -19.45
CA ASN A 422 -14.29 -38.62 -18.41
C ASN A 422 -15.60 -39.38 -18.14
N ASP A 423 -16.66 -39.20 -18.95
CA ASP A 423 -17.98 -39.83 -18.77
C ASP A 423 -18.51 -39.68 -17.33
N ILE A 424 -18.38 -38.49 -16.72
CA ILE A 424 -18.83 -38.25 -15.36
C ILE A 424 -20.34 -38.07 -15.34
N PRO A 425 -21.07 -38.79 -14.47
CA PRO A 425 -22.51 -38.60 -14.32
C PRO A 425 -22.85 -37.15 -13.88
N ASP A 426 -24.03 -36.67 -14.33
CA ASP A 426 -24.54 -35.36 -13.93
C ASP A 426 -24.58 -35.22 -12.41
N GLY A 427 -23.96 -34.19 -11.88
CA GLY A 427 -23.93 -33.86 -10.45
C GLY A 427 -22.87 -34.62 -9.63
N ASP A 428 -21.98 -35.41 -10.25
CA ASP A 428 -20.86 -36.07 -9.56
C ASP A 428 -19.59 -35.20 -9.52
N LEU A 429 -19.51 -34.15 -10.33
CA LEU A 429 -18.55 -33.05 -10.13
C LEU A 429 -19.31 -31.85 -9.61
N LEU A 430 -19.07 -31.51 -8.33
CA LEU A 430 -19.68 -30.36 -7.64
C LEU A 430 -18.69 -29.20 -7.64
N LEU A 431 -19.23 -27.98 -7.63
CA LEU A 431 -18.43 -26.76 -7.69
C LEU A 431 -18.61 -25.97 -6.39
N GLU A 432 -17.53 -25.73 -5.66
CA GLU A 432 -17.53 -24.96 -4.42
C GLU A 432 -17.13 -23.51 -4.71
N ILE A 433 -17.98 -22.57 -4.32
CA ILE A 433 -17.78 -21.13 -4.56
C ILE A 433 -17.87 -20.41 -3.23
N THR A 434 -16.86 -19.63 -2.88
CA THR A 434 -16.81 -18.89 -1.61
C THR A 434 -17.79 -17.72 -1.58
N GLU A 435 -18.24 -17.35 -0.37
CA GLU A 435 -19.11 -16.19 -0.12
C GLU A 435 -18.51 -14.90 -0.66
N THR A 436 -17.19 -14.71 -0.51
CA THR A 436 -16.48 -13.50 -0.92
C THR A 436 -16.48 -13.25 -2.42
N ALA A 437 -16.57 -14.29 -3.23
CA ALA A 437 -16.66 -14.18 -4.68
C ALA A 437 -17.93 -13.46 -5.17
N TYR A 438 -19.00 -13.46 -4.36
CA TYR A 438 -20.28 -12.81 -4.67
C TYR A 438 -20.27 -11.29 -4.56
N THR A 439 -19.44 -10.70 -3.68
CA THR A 439 -19.60 -9.31 -3.23
C THR A 439 -19.30 -8.24 -4.28
N ASP A 440 -18.50 -8.53 -5.31
CA ASP A 440 -18.00 -7.51 -6.24
C ASP A 440 -18.81 -7.35 -7.54
N ASN A 441 -19.43 -8.41 -8.05
CA ASN A 441 -20.31 -8.35 -9.23
C ASN A 441 -21.36 -9.47 -9.21
N SER A 442 -22.34 -9.31 -8.34
CA SER A 442 -23.37 -10.31 -8.07
C SER A 442 -24.19 -10.74 -9.32
N GLU A 443 -24.45 -9.83 -10.25
CA GLU A 443 -25.25 -10.16 -11.46
C GLU A 443 -24.51 -11.11 -12.39
N GLN A 444 -23.23 -10.85 -12.66
CA GLN A 444 -22.42 -11.71 -13.52
C GLN A 444 -22.21 -13.09 -12.91
N MET A 445 -21.97 -13.16 -11.60
CA MET A 445 -21.81 -14.41 -10.88
C MET A 445 -23.09 -15.26 -10.96
N ILE A 446 -24.27 -14.67 -10.70
CA ILE A 446 -25.56 -15.36 -10.83
C ILE A 446 -25.76 -15.91 -12.24
N GLU A 447 -25.36 -15.17 -13.28
CA GLU A 447 -25.46 -15.64 -14.66
C GLU A 447 -24.58 -16.86 -14.93
N VAL A 448 -23.31 -16.84 -14.47
CA VAL A 448 -22.38 -17.97 -14.65
C VAL A 448 -22.87 -19.19 -13.87
N VAL A 449 -23.26 -19.04 -12.61
CA VAL A 449 -23.80 -20.13 -11.78
C VAL A 449 -25.05 -20.74 -12.41
N ASN A 450 -25.98 -19.93 -12.90
CA ASN A 450 -27.16 -20.44 -13.59
C ASN A 450 -26.80 -21.23 -14.86
N ARG A 451 -25.78 -20.79 -15.60
CA ARG A 451 -25.30 -21.49 -16.80
C ARG A 451 -24.70 -22.86 -16.44
N LEU A 452 -23.85 -22.92 -15.40
CA LEU A 452 -23.25 -24.16 -14.90
C LEU A 452 -24.33 -25.15 -14.43
N ARG A 453 -25.32 -24.66 -13.66
CA ARG A 453 -26.46 -25.50 -13.21
C ARG A 453 -27.32 -26.01 -14.36
N ALA A 454 -27.53 -25.20 -15.39
CA ALA A 454 -28.29 -25.60 -16.57
C ALA A 454 -27.61 -26.74 -17.38
N ILE A 455 -26.28 -26.88 -17.24
CA ILE A 455 -25.50 -27.98 -17.84
C ILE A 455 -25.55 -29.24 -16.97
N GLY A 456 -25.89 -29.14 -15.68
CA GLY A 456 -26.00 -30.29 -14.78
C GLY A 456 -25.06 -30.26 -13.57
N PHE A 457 -24.23 -29.22 -13.44
CA PHE A 457 -23.39 -29.04 -12.24
C PHE A 457 -24.24 -28.69 -11.03
N LYS A 458 -23.86 -29.19 -9.86
CA LYS A 458 -24.35 -28.71 -8.56
C LYS A 458 -23.36 -27.71 -7.97
N VAL A 459 -23.87 -26.68 -7.34
CA VAL A 459 -23.07 -25.60 -6.77
C VAL A 459 -23.24 -25.55 -5.26
N GLU A 460 -22.12 -25.65 -4.55
CA GLU A 460 -22.01 -25.51 -3.10
C GLU A 460 -21.52 -24.09 -2.78
N MET A 461 -22.16 -23.42 -1.81
CA MET A 461 -21.65 -22.18 -1.27
C MET A 461 -20.75 -22.49 -0.09
N ASP A 462 -19.49 -22.10 -0.20
CA ASP A 462 -18.45 -22.35 0.79
C ASP A 462 -18.21 -21.15 1.73
N ASP A 463 -17.58 -21.41 2.89
CA ASP A 463 -17.20 -20.42 3.89
C ASP A 463 -18.33 -19.51 4.38
N PHE A 464 -19.58 -19.99 4.40
CA PHE A 464 -20.70 -19.18 4.83
C PHE A 464 -20.55 -18.66 6.27
N GLY A 465 -20.54 -17.32 6.41
CA GLY A 465 -20.45 -16.63 7.69
C GLY A 465 -19.09 -16.02 8.01
N THR A 466 -18.10 -16.18 7.14
CA THR A 466 -16.77 -15.55 7.31
C THR A 466 -16.73 -14.11 6.81
N GLY A 467 -17.70 -13.70 5.96
CA GLY A 467 -17.79 -12.39 5.32
C GLY A 467 -19.01 -11.57 5.75
N TYR A 468 -19.43 -10.67 4.87
CA TYR A 468 -20.64 -9.85 5.03
C TYR A 468 -21.89 -10.63 4.56
N SER A 469 -22.17 -11.77 5.18
CA SER A 469 -23.32 -12.60 4.83
C SER A 469 -24.62 -11.81 4.94
N SER A 470 -25.24 -11.51 3.80
CA SER A 470 -26.60 -10.98 3.79
C SER A 470 -27.58 -12.10 3.47
N LEU A 471 -28.67 -12.20 4.24
CA LEU A 471 -29.79 -13.10 3.93
C LEU A 471 -30.30 -12.92 2.50
N ASN A 472 -30.13 -11.72 1.95
CA ASN A 472 -30.50 -11.39 0.59
C ASN A 472 -29.63 -12.14 -0.45
N MET A 473 -28.36 -12.39 -0.12
CA MET A 473 -27.43 -13.16 -0.95
C MET A 473 -27.87 -14.63 -1.05
N LEU A 474 -28.15 -15.27 0.09
CA LEU A 474 -28.67 -16.64 0.13
C LEU A 474 -29.96 -16.81 -0.67
N TYR A 475 -30.84 -15.79 -0.63
CA TYR A 475 -32.09 -15.83 -1.40
C TYR A 475 -31.86 -15.67 -2.92
N SER A 476 -30.85 -14.89 -3.31
CA SER A 476 -30.62 -14.49 -4.71
C SER A 476 -29.71 -15.46 -5.47
N LEU A 477 -28.79 -16.13 -4.77
CA LEU A 477 -27.82 -17.02 -5.43
C LEU A 477 -28.44 -18.40 -5.69
N PRO A 478 -28.37 -18.91 -6.93
CA PRO A 478 -28.93 -20.21 -7.28
C PRO A 478 -27.96 -21.34 -6.89
N ILE A 479 -27.80 -21.59 -5.58
CA ILE A 479 -26.99 -22.67 -5.04
C ILE A 479 -27.81 -23.92 -4.75
N ASP A 480 -27.15 -25.06 -4.63
CA ASP A 480 -27.76 -26.35 -4.34
C ASP A 480 -27.47 -26.83 -2.91
N ILE A 481 -26.36 -26.41 -2.31
CA ILE A 481 -25.88 -26.86 -1.00
C ILE A 481 -25.26 -25.65 -0.27
N LEU A 482 -25.43 -25.58 1.05
CA LEU A 482 -24.82 -24.59 1.92
C LEU A 482 -23.77 -25.25 2.83
N LYS A 483 -22.48 -24.84 2.69
CA LYS A 483 -21.40 -25.26 3.60
C LYS A 483 -21.27 -24.23 4.74
N ILE A 484 -21.28 -24.72 5.96
CA ILE A 484 -21.18 -23.92 7.19
C ILE A 484 -19.74 -24.00 7.69
N ASP A 485 -19.05 -22.86 7.69
CA ASP A 485 -17.65 -22.76 8.09
C ASP A 485 -17.41 -23.20 9.53
N LYS A 486 -16.23 -23.79 9.79
CA LYS A 486 -15.77 -24.20 11.13
C LYS A 486 -15.86 -23.11 12.20
N GLY A 487 -15.86 -21.83 11.81
CA GLY A 487 -16.03 -20.71 12.73
C GLY A 487 -17.37 -20.75 13.49
N PHE A 488 -18.42 -21.30 12.88
CA PHE A 488 -19.70 -21.51 13.57
C PHE A 488 -19.67 -22.67 14.57
N LEU A 489 -18.72 -23.61 14.43
CA LEU A 489 -18.56 -24.71 15.39
C LEU A 489 -17.73 -24.30 16.61
N ARG A 490 -17.04 -23.16 16.55
CA ARG A 490 -16.25 -22.65 17.68
C ARG A 490 -17.19 -22.37 18.84
N ASP A 491 -16.88 -22.96 20.01
CA ASP A 491 -17.58 -22.78 21.28
C ASP A 491 -19.04 -23.32 21.34
N ILE A 492 -19.55 -24.06 20.33
CA ILE A 492 -20.92 -24.61 20.35
C ILE A 492 -21.17 -25.58 21.51
N THR A 493 -20.12 -26.18 22.05
CA THR A 493 -20.20 -27.10 23.20
C THR A 493 -20.28 -26.36 24.53
N THR A 494 -19.89 -25.07 24.57
CA THR A 494 -19.74 -24.29 25.82
C THR A 494 -20.57 -22.99 25.84
N ASP A 495 -20.97 -22.47 24.68
CA ASP A 495 -21.75 -21.21 24.56
C ASP A 495 -23.12 -21.44 23.90
N ASP A 496 -24.16 -21.24 24.66
CA ASP A 496 -25.57 -21.34 24.19
C ASP A 496 -25.88 -20.34 23.05
N ARG A 497 -25.16 -19.21 22.96
CA ARG A 497 -25.37 -18.24 21.88
C ARG A 497 -24.80 -18.76 20.57
N ALA A 498 -23.61 -19.37 20.61
CA ALA A 498 -22.99 -19.99 19.44
C ALA A 498 -23.90 -21.10 18.90
N ARG A 499 -24.41 -21.98 19.79
CA ARG A 499 -25.35 -23.02 19.45
C ARG A 499 -26.66 -22.47 18.83
N LYS A 500 -27.20 -21.40 19.39
CA LYS A 500 -28.40 -20.74 18.86
C LYS A 500 -28.21 -20.10 17.51
N MET A 501 -27.01 -19.56 17.26
CA MET A 501 -26.68 -18.99 15.95
C MET A 501 -26.60 -20.09 14.89
N LEU A 502 -25.94 -21.20 15.18
CA LEU A 502 -25.87 -22.35 14.28
C LEU A 502 -27.26 -22.93 13.98
N GLU A 503 -28.12 -23.08 15.02
CA GLU A 503 -29.53 -23.49 14.87
C GLU A 503 -30.25 -22.59 13.85
N LEU A 504 -30.14 -21.28 13.98
CA LEU A 504 -30.77 -20.32 13.06
C LEU A 504 -30.25 -20.46 11.62
N VAL A 505 -28.97 -20.70 11.43
CA VAL A 505 -28.41 -20.91 10.09
C VAL A 505 -28.98 -22.17 9.44
N ILE A 506 -29.04 -23.28 10.19
CA ILE A 506 -29.62 -24.54 9.70
C ILE A 506 -31.11 -24.39 9.40
N GLU A 507 -31.88 -23.67 10.26
CA GLU A 507 -33.30 -23.38 10.02
C GLU A 507 -33.52 -22.54 8.74
N ILE A 508 -32.67 -21.52 8.51
CA ILE A 508 -32.73 -20.69 7.30
C ILE A 508 -32.43 -21.53 6.05
N ALA A 509 -31.40 -22.37 6.08
CA ALA A 509 -31.09 -23.28 4.98
C ALA A 509 -32.26 -24.24 4.71
N GLY A 510 -32.87 -24.80 5.76
CA GLY A 510 -34.08 -25.64 5.66
C GLY A 510 -35.28 -24.91 5.06
N PHE A 511 -35.48 -23.64 5.39
CA PHE A 511 -36.53 -22.81 4.79
C PHE A 511 -36.31 -22.59 3.29
N LEU A 512 -35.04 -22.47 2.88
CA LEU A 512 -34.65 -22.31 1.48
C LEU A 512 -34.56 -23.65 0.72
N ASN A 513 -34.83 -24.77 1.39
CA ASN A 513 -34.63 -26.14 0.87
C ASN A 513 -33.19 -26.43 0.43
N LEU A 514 -32.21 -25.88 1.13
CA LEU A 514 -30.80 -26.12 0.90
C LEU A 514 -30.28 -27.17 1.90
N PRO A 515 -29.76 -28.31 1.47
CA PRO A 515 -28.98 -29.20 2.31
C PRO A 515 -27.78 -28.47 2.92
N THR A 516 -27.45 -28.83 4.16
CA THR A 516 -26.33 -28.22 4.89
C THR A 516 -25.16 -29.17 5.06
N ILE A 517 -23.95 -28.66 4.90
CA ILE A 517 -22.70 -29.35 5.23
C ILE A 517 -22.02 -28.56 6.33
N ALA A 518 -21.73 -29.16 7.48
CA ALA A 518 -20.93 -28.53 8.53
C ALA A 518 -19.47 -29.01 8.42
N GLU A 519 -18.56 -28.04 8.35
CA GLU A 519 -17.13 -28.28 8.19
C GLU A 519 -16.37 -28.22 9.51
N GLY A 520 -15.20 -28.87 9.54
CA GLY A 520 -14.28 -28.80 10.67
C GLY A 520 -14.80 -29.48 11.93
N VAL A 521 -15.61 -30.52 11.82
CA VAL A 521 -16.04 -31.33 12.98
C VAL A 521 -14.86 -32.10 13.53
N GLU A 522 -14.43 -31.80 14.77
CA GLU A 522 -13.23 -32.37 15.38
C GLU A 522 -13.54 -33.34 16.53
N CYS A 523 -14.71 -33.24 17.16
CA CYS A 523 -15.06 -34.05 18.31
C CYS A 523 -16.49 -34.62 18.26
N LYS A 524 -16.72 -35.61 19.13
CA LYS A 524 -18.02 -36.26 19.22
C LYS A 524 -19.13 -35.33 19.68
N GLU A 525 -18.80 -34.44 20.58
CA GLU A 525 -19.76 -33.48 21.15
C GLU A 525 -20.30 -32.53 20.08
N GLU A 526 -19.46 -32.04 19.18
CA GLU A 526 -19.87 -31.20 18.03
C GLU A 526 -20.77 -32.00 17.08
N PHE A 527 -20.38 -33.23 16.76
CA PHE A 527 -21.17 -34.10 15.92
C PHE A 527 -22.58 -34.35 16.49
N GLU A 528 -22.72 -34.67 17.78
CA GLU A 528 -24.02 -34.90 18.41
C GLU A 528 -24.89 -33.63 18.38
N ILE A 529 -24.32 -32.46 18.63
CA ILE A 529 -25.02 -31.17 18.52
C ILE A 529 -25.53 -30.94 17.09
N LEU A 530 -24.69 -31.12 16.08
CA LEU A 530 -25.07 -30.97 14.67
C LEU A 530 -26.20 -31.92 14.28
N LYS A 531 -26.15 -33.15 14.75
CA LYS A 531 -27.21 -34.14 14.55
C LYS A 531 -28.51 -33.73 15.20
N GLU A 532 -28.46 -33.20 16.44
CA GLU A 532 -29.65 -32.66 17.17
C GLU A 532 -30.27 -31.46 16.46
N LEU A 533 -29.43 -30.55 15.92
CA LEU A 533 -29.86 -29.36 15.19
C LEU A 533 -30.39 -29.66 13.77
N GLY A 534 -30.23 -30.90 13.29
CA GLY A 534 -30.73 -31.34 12.00
C GLY A 534 -29.87 -30.99 10.80
N CYS A 535 -28.57 -30.83 11.00
CA CYS A 535 -27.60 -30.73 9.90
C CYS A 535 -27.64 -32.01 9.05
N ASP A 536 -27.42 -31.87 7.72
CA ASP A 536 -27.56 -33.00 6.79
C ASP A 536 -26.28 -33.79 6.66
N VAL A 537 -25.15 -33.10 6.47
CA VAL A 537 -23.85 -33.66 6.13
C VAL A 537 -22.78 -33.05 7.00
N VAL A 538 -21.76 -33.80 7.33
CA VAL A 538 -20.60 -33.34 8.10
C VAL A 538 -19.31 -33.73 7.42
N GLN A 539 -18.31 -32.88 7.63
CA GLN A 539 -16.93 -33.06 7.20
C GLN A 539 -16.00 -32.62 8.31
N GLY A 540 -14.95 -33.41 8.61
CA GLY A 540 -14.00 -33.02 9.64
C GLY A 540 -13.14 -34.16 10.17
N TYR A 541 -12.15 -33.80 10.97
CA TYR A 541 -11.14 -34.73 11.48
C TYR A 541 -11.69 -35.76 12.48
N TYR A 542 -12.88 -35.53 12.99
CA TYR A 542 -13.57 -36.54 13.80
C TYR A 542 -13.85 -37.81 12.99
N PHE A 543 -14.13 -37.70 11.70
CA PHE A 543 -14.38 -38.83 10.79
C PHE A 543 -13.14 -39.24 10.02
N SER A 544 -12.52 -38.29 9.31
CA SER A 544 -11.31 -38.50 8.54
C SER A 544 -10.56 -37.21 8.27
N LYS A 545 -9.24 -37.27 8.27
CA LYS A 545 -8.40 -36.27 7.64
C LYS A 545 -8.48 -36.40 6.12
N PRO A 546 -8.06 -35.39 5.34
CA PRO A 546 -7.90 -35.55 3.91
C PRO A 546 -6.99 -36.75 3.58
N LEU A 547 -7.43 -37.60 2.68
CA LEU A 547 -6.78 -38.85 2.27
C LEU A 547 -6.15 -38.69 0.89
N CYS A 548 -5.00 -39.29 0.66
CA CYS A 548 -4.46 -39.39 -0.68
C CYS A 548 -5.36 -40.29 -1.57
N SER A 549 -5.18 -40.25 -2.89
CA SER A 549 -6.01 -40.99 -3.83
C SER A 549 -6.04 -42.51 -3.53
N ALA A 550 -4.92 -43.10 -3.09
CA ALA A 550 -4.83 -44.53 -2.77
C ALA A 550 -5.68 -44.90 -1.52
N ASP A 551 -5.53 -44.14 -0.44
CA ASP A 551 -6.26 -44.36 0.80
C ASP A 551 -7.77 -44.08 0.63
N MET A 552 -8.10 -43.06 -0.16
CA MET A 552 -9.51 -42.79 -0.53
C MET A 552 -10.12 -43.93 -1.34
N THR A 553 -9.36 -44.50 -2.27
CA THR A 553 -9.81 -45.68 -3.03
C THR A 553 -10.12 -46.89 -2.12
N GLU A 554 -9.32 -47.06 -1.07
CA GLU A 554 -9.55 -48.12 -0.07
C GLU A 554 -10.80 -47.85 0.76
N LEU A 555 -10.99 -46.63 1.21
CA LEU A 555 -12.21 -46.19 1.93
C LEU A 555 -13.47 -46.42 1.07
N ILE A 556 -13.44 -46.06 -0.22
CA ILE A 556 -14.57 -46.27 -1.14
C ILE A 556 -14.87 -47.78 -1.26
N ARG A 557 -13.84 -48.62 -1.34
CA ARG A 557 -14.01 -50.09 -1.45
C ARG A 557 -14.66 -50.65 -0.17
N GLU A 558 -14.26 -50.17 1.01
CA GLU A 558 -14.83 -50.61 2.28
C GLU A 558 -16.28 -50.13 2.47
N LYS A 559 -16.60 -48.91 1.98
CA LYS A 559 -17.89 -48.26 2.15
C LYS A 559 -18.82 -48.37 0.92
N LYS A 560 -18.50 -49.27 0.01
CA LYS A 560 -19.24 -49.42 -1.25
C LYS A 560 -20.74 -49.61 -1.06
N ASP A 561 -21.17 -50.31 0.00
CA ASP A 561 -22.58 -50.52 0.35
C ASP A 561 -23.30 -49.26 0.89
N ASP A 562 -22.54 -48.25 1.30
CA ASP A 562 -23.08 -46.94 1.73
C ASP A 562 -23.40 -46.04 0.53
N ILE A 563 -22.75 -46.32 -0.62
CA ILE A 563 -22.78 -45.53 -1.85
C ILE A 563 -23.82 -46.20 -2.80
N GLY A 564 -25.08 -45.94 -2.61
CA GLY A 564 -26.11 -46.59 -3.40
C GLY A 564 -27.46 -45.89 -3.35
#